data_5e41070b10df2809bbf0308288da160c
#
_entry.id   5e41070b10df2809bbf0308288da160c
#
_cell.length_a   1.000
_cell.length_b   1.000
_cell.length_c   1.000
_cell.angle_alpha   90.00
_cell.angle_beta   90.00
_cell.angle_gamma   90.00
#
_symmetry.space_group_name_H-M   'P 1'
#
loop_
_entity.id
_entity.type
_entity.pdbx_description
1 polymer ?
#
loop_
_entity_poly.entity_id
_entity_poly.type
_entity_poly.pdbx_seq_one_letter_code
_entity_poly.pdbx_strand_id
1 'polypeptide(L)'
;MNRFVGVLAVAIVGWFANATCAQSVDVATLVEQLRQGGYVIVMRHGGTNRDQADTDPLNPENVAKQRLLSESGRAVARDVGSAWRKLGIPVGVVYTSRFNRAVETGRLVGGVDVKSTDDVTEGGLVVTPIENDRRAEALRKLAATPPPAGKNTLIVTHKPNIIDAFGRDWFEIKEGEATVFKPDAAGKATSVGRLQAADWIKTSAAR
;
A
#
# COMPACT_ATOMS: atom_id res chain seq x y z
N MET A 1 -71.65 -16.53 19.61
CA MET A 1 -70.34 -16.76 20.20
C MET A 1 -69.36 -17.08 19.06
N ASN A 2 -68.75 -16.04 18.42
CA ASN A 2 -67.79 -16.21 17.32
C ASN A 2 -66.41 -15.95 17.85
N ARG A 3 -65.55 -16.95 17.81
CA ARG A 3 -64.13 -16.87 18.15
C ARG A 3 -63.36 -16.54 16.86
N PHE A 4 -62.76 -15.33 16.79
CA PHE A 4 -61.77 -15.00 15.77
C PHE A 4 -60.39 -15.52 16.22
N VAL A 5 -59.81 -16.39 15.40
CA VAL A 5 -58.43 -16.83 15.54
C VAL A 5 -57.59 -15.95 14.64
N GLY A 6 -56.80 -15.06 15.24
CA GLY A 6 -55.83 -14.25 14.51
C GLY A 6 -54.56 -15.07 14.23
N VAL A 7 -54.21 -15.18 12.96
CA VAL A 7 -52.92 -15.75 12.52
C VAL A 7 -51.88 -14.67 12.46
N LEU A 8 -50.86 -14.77 13.31
CA LEU A 8 -49.72 -13.87 13.33
C LEU A 8 -48.70 -14.36 12.31
N ALA A 9 -48.54 -13.65 11.19
CA ALA A 9 -47.47 -13.94 10.21
C ALA A 9 -46.15 -13.28 10.65
N VAL A 10 -45.19 -14.07 11.05
CA VAL A 10 -43.81 -13.62 11.34
C VAL A 10 -43.04 -13.55 10.04
N ALA A 11 -42.71 -12.35 9.55
CA ALA A 11 -41.84 -12.13 8.42
C ALA A 11 -40.38 -12.26 8.88
N ILE A 12 -39.70 -13.33 8.46
CA ILE A 12 -38.27 -13.52 8.66
C ILE A 12 -37.55 -12.71 7.57
N VAL A 13 -37.00 -11.53 7.94
CA VAL A 13 -36.10 -10.77 7.09
C VAL A 13 -34.72 -11.46 7.12
N GLY A 14 -34.43 -12.22 6.09
CA GLY A 14 -33.13 -12.84 5.91
C GLY A 14 -32.08 -11.74 5.57
N TRP A 15 -31.15 -11.50 6.48
CA TRP A 15 -29.95 -10.74 6.18
C TRP A 15 -29.00 -11.61 5.33
N PHE A 16 -28.97 -11.38 4.02
CA PHE A 16 -27.90 -11.91 3.17
C PHE A 16 -26.65 -11.10 3.45
N ALA A 17 -25.75 -11.64 4.26
CA ALA A 17 -24.38 -11.15 4.35
C ALA A 17 -23.71 -11.40 3.00
N ASN A 18 -23.54 -10.37 2.19
CA ASN A 18 -22.66 -10.42 1.03
C ASN A 18 -21.23 -10.63 1.53
N ALA A 19 -20.78 -11.86 1.59
CA ALA A 19 -19.36 -12.19 1.71
C ALA A 19 -18.69 -11.71 0.43
N THR A 20 -18.06 -10.54 0.49
CA THR A 20 -17.16 -10.04 -0.56
C THR A 20 -15.96 -10.98 -0.58
N CYS A 21 -16.03 -12.01 -1.40
CA CYS A 21 -14.90 -12.87 -1.70
C CYS A 21 -13.83 -11.95 -2.31
N ALA A 22 -12.71 -11.76 -1.60
CA ALA A 22 -11.55 -11.09 -2.17
C ALA A 22 -11.12 -11.92 -3.39
N GLN A 23 -11.48 -11.49 -4.59
CA GLN A 23 -11.01 -12.10 -5.83
C GLN A 23 -9.49 -12.01 -5.82
N SER A 24 -8.84 -13.17 -5.86
CA SER A 24 -7.40 -13.22 -6.14
C SER A 24 -7.22 -12.69 -7.57
N VAL A 25 -6.75 -11.44 -7.67
CA VAL A 25 -6.48 -10.83 -8.98
C VAL A 25 -5.40 -11.66 -9.66
N ASP A 26 -5.67 -12.08 -10.89
CA ASP A 26 -4.63 -12.66 -11.73
C ASP A 26 -3.51 -11.65 -11.94
N VAL A 27 -2.30 -12.03 -11.53
CA VAL A 27 -1.11 -11.16 -11.56
C VAL A 27 -0.82 -10.67 -12.99
N ALA A 28 -1.03 -11.52 -14.00
CA ALA A 28 -0.79 -11.16 -15.40
C ALA A 28 -1.75 -10.05 -15.85
N THR A 29 -3.05 -10.18 -15.52
CA THR A 29 -4.06 -9.15 -15.79
C THR A 29 -3.73 -7.84 -15.10
N LEU A 30 -3.31 -7.87 -13.83
CA LEU A 30 -2.95 -6.66 -13.10
C LEU A 30 -1.71 -5.98 -13.71
N VAL A 31 -0.72 -6.74 -14.15
CA VAL A 31 0.45 -6.20 -14.84
C VAL A 31 0.05 -5.50 -16.16
N GLU A 32 -0.84 -6.08 -16.96
CA GLU A 32 -1.32 -5.42 -18.18
C GLU A 32 -2.05 -4.10 -17.89
N GLN A 33 -2.85 -4.06 -16.81
CA GLN A 33 -3.50 -2.83 -16.38
C GLN A 33 -2.48 -1.78 -15.92
N LEU A 34 -1.48 -2.16 -15.15
CA LEU A 34 -0.43 -1.25 -14.66
C LEU A 34 0.43 -0.68 -15.81
N ARG A 35 0.60 -1.40 -16.92
CA ARG A 35 1.29 -0.91 -18.12
C ARG A 35 0.58 0.29 -18.76
N GLN A 36 -0.74 0.36 -18.62
CA GLN A 36 -1.53 1.50 -19.12
C GLN A 36 -1.42 2.73 -18.21
N GLY A 37 -0.94 2.55 -16.98
CA GLY A 37 -0.90 3.61 -15.98
C GLY A 37 -2.26 3.88 -15.32
N GLY A 38 -2.32 4.92 -14.50
CA GLY A 38 -3.54 5.35 -13.82
C GLY A 38 -3.81 4.63 -12.49
N TYR A 39 -2.81 3.99 -11.91
CA TYR A 39 -2.88 3.30 -10.62
C TYR A 39 -1.94 3.93 -9.60
N VAL A 40 -2.33 3.82 -8.33
CA VAL A 40 -1.47 4.16 -7.18
C VAL A 40 -1.07 2.88 -6.48
N ILE A 41 0.22 2.69 -6.31
CA ILE A 41 0.80 1.49 -5.69
C ILE A 41 1.32 1.90 -4.32
N VAL A 42 0.66 1.43 -3.25
CA VAL A 42 1.10 1.65 -1.87
C VAL A 42 1.91 0.45 -1.42
N MET A 43 3.18 0.67 -1.10
CA MET A 43 4.14 -0.37 -0.75
C MET A 43 4.67 -0.17 0.67
N ARG A 44 4.71 -1.23 1.46
CA ARG A 44 5.52 -1.24 2.66
C ARG A 44 7.00 -1.31 2.27
N HIS A 45 7.85 -0.50 2.91
CA HIS A 45 9.30 -0.53 2.68
C HIS A 45 9.89 -1.96 2.68
N GLY A 46 11.04 -2.15 2.06
CA GLY A 46 11.76 -3.43 1.99
C GLY A 46 12.26 -3.94 3.35
N GLY A 47 12.83 -5.14 3.35
CA GLY A 47 13.37 -5.82 4.54
C GLY A 47 14.44 -4.99 5.26
N THR A 48 14.39 -4.96 6.58
CA THR A 48 15.28 -4.15 7.43
C THR A 48 16.14 -5.01 8.34
N ASN A 49 17.23 -4.44 8.88
CA ASN A 49 18.04 -5.06 9.91
C ASN A 49 17.23 -5.19 11.22
N ARG A 50 17.05 -6.42 11.71
CA ARG A 50 16.18 -6.69 12.87
C ARG A 50 16.83 -6.33 14.21
N ASP A 51 18.15 -6.20 14.23
CA ASP A 51 18.97 -5.80 15.36
C ASP A 51 19.09 -4.28 15.53
N GLN A 52 18.52 -3.50 14.59
CA GLN A 52 18.49 -2.05 14.65
C GLN A 52 17.12 -1.52 15.10
N ALA A 53 17.15 -0.39 15.79
CA ALA A 53 15.96 0.37 16.19
C ALA A 53 16.07 1.83 15.70
N ASP A 54 14.93 2.51 15.57
CA ASP A 54 14.88 3.96 15.39
C ASP A 54 15.07 4.61 16.77
N THR A 55 16.26 5.13 17.05
CA THR A 55 16.62 5.71 18.36
C THR A 55 16.47 7.24 18.42
N ASP A 56 16.17 7.87 17.28
CA ASP A 56 15.90 9.31 17.16
C ASP A 56 14.75 9.54 16.14
N PRO A 57 13.54 9.00 16.42
CA PRO A 57 12.46 8.90 15.42
C PRO A 57 11.82 10.26 15.06
N LEU A 58 12.02 11.30 15.88
CA LEU A 58 11.54 12.65 15.57
C LEU A 58 12.49 13.44 14.65
N ASN A 59 13.69 12.91 14.41
CA ASN A 59 14.69 13.52 13.54
C ASN A 59 15.00 12.60 12.35
N PRO A 60 14.15 12.55 11.31
CA PRO A 60 14.33 11.66 10.17
C PRO A 60 15.57 11.97 9.31
N GLU A 61 16.21 13.12 9.51
CA GLU A 61 17.48 13.45 8.86
C GLU A 61 18.68 12.73 9.52
N ASN A 62 18.53 12.26 10.77
CA ASN A 62 19.56 11.51 11.48
C ASN A 62 19.57 10.04 11.07
N VAL A 63 20.02 9.76 9.84
CA VAL A 63 20.01 8.41 9.27
C VAL A 63 20.80 7.40 10.10
N ALA A 64 21.87 7.85 10.78
CA ALA A 64 22.70 6.98 11.63
C ALA A 64 21.95 6.43 12.87
N LYS A 65 20.82 7.03 13.23
CA LYS A 65 19.95 6.61 14.34
C LYS A 65 18.69 5.86 13.89
N GLN A 66 18.63 5.47 12.61
CA GLN A 66 17.48 4.77 12.04
C GLN A 66 17.76 3.29 11.86
N ARG A 67 16.69 2.51 11.88
CA ARG A 67 16.69 1.14 11.38
C ARG A 67 16.70 1.16 9.84
N LEU A 68 17.79 0.68 9.26
CA LEU A 68 18.04 0.74 7.82
C LEU A 68 17.58 -0.53 7.10
N LEU A 69 17.45 -0.46 5.77
CA LEU A 69 17.30 -1.65 4.95
C LEU A 69 18.48 -2.61 5.19
N SER A 70 18.16 -3.89 5.28
CA SER A 70 19.19 -4.94 5.21
C SER A 70 19.74 -5.07 3.79
N GLU A 71 20.91 -5.69 3.63
CA GLU A 71 21.44 -5.92 2.27
C GLU A 71 20.50 -6.81 1.43
N SER A 72 19.89 -7.83 2.06
CA SER A 72 18.86 -8.63 1.40
C SER A 72 17.61 -7.80 1.02
N GLY A 73 17.20 -6.86 1.88
CA GLY A 73 16.09 -5.94 1.58
C GLY A 73 16.38 -5.03 0.39
N ARG A 74 17.63 -4.52 0.29
CA ARG A 74 18.10 -3.75 -0.87
C ARG A 74 18.11 -4.58 -2.14
N ALA A 75 18.61 -5.83 -2.07
CA ALA A 75 18.62 -6.74 -3.21
C ALA A 75 17.21 -6.98 -3.74
N VAL A 76 16.26 -7.35 -2.86
CA VAL A 76 14.84 -7.56 -3.24
C VAL A 76 14.22 -6.30 -3.83
N ALA A 77 14.49 -5.11 -3.28
CA ALA A 77 13.96 -3.86 -3.83
C ALA A 77 14.53 -3.55 -5.23
N ARG A 78 15.82 -3.81 -5.48
CA ARG A 78 16.44 -3.72 -6.82
C ARG A 78 15.79 -4.69 -7.82
N ASP A 79 15.55 -5.94 -7.37
CA ASP A 79 14.93 -6.97 -8.22
C ASP A 79 13.50 -6.61 -8.58
N VAL A 80 12.71 -6.09 -7.64
CA VAL A 80 11.34 -5.58 -7.92
C VAL A 80 11.39 -4.42 -8.93
N GLY A 81 12.29 -3.46 -8.74
CA GLY A 81 12.47 -2.35 -9.68
C GLY A 81 12.87 -2.82 -11.08
N SER A 82 13.77 -3.82 -11.17
CA SER A 82 14.16 -4.46 -12.43
C SER A 82 12.98 -5.20 -13.07
N ALA A 83 12.19 -5.90 -12.26
CA ALA A 83 10.98 -6.58 -12.70
C ALA A 83 9.96 -5.59 -13.28
N TRP A 84 9.71 -4.46 -12.60
CA TRP A 84 8.77 -3.44 -13.09
C TRP A 84 9.20 -2.85 -14.42
N ARG A 85 10.49 -2.54 -14.58
CA ARG A 85 11.05 -2.06 -15.87
C ARG A 85 10.90 -3.11 -16.97
N LYS A 86 11.25 -4.37 -16.71
CA LYS A 86 11.11 -5.49 -17.66
C LYS A 86 9.63 -5.72 -18.04
N LEU A 87 8.72 -5.61 -17.07
CA LEU A 87 7.28 -5.73 -17.29
C LEU A 87 6.67 -4.50 -17.99
N GLY A 88 7.41 -3.41 -18.15
CA GLY A 88 6.94 -2.18 -18.79
C GLY A 88 5.94 -1.39 -17.92
N ILE A 89 6.06 -1.47 -16.57
CA ILE A 89 5.20 -0.73 -15.63
C ILE A 89 5.78 0.70 -15.48
N PRO A 90 5.10 1.74 -15.99
CA PRO A 90 5.60 3.10 -15.97
C PRO A 90 5.35 3.75 -14.60
N VAL A 91 6.38 4.24 -13.94
CA VAL A 91 6.29 5.05 -12.71
C VAL A 91 6.53 6.51 -13.05
N GLY A 92 5.64 7.42 -12.65
CA GLY A 92 5.74 8.84 -12.90
C GLY A 92 6.14 9.65 -11.67
N VAL A 93 5.63 9.26 -10.50
CA VAL A 93 5.90 9.94 -9.23
C VAL A 93 6.13 8.90 -8.14
N VAL A 94 7.10 9.17 -7.27
CA VAL A 94 7.36 8.36 -6.08
C VAL A 94 7.27 9.24 -4.84
N TYR A 95 6.32 8.95 -3.96
CA TYR A 95 6.25 9.51 -2.62
C TYR A 95 6.82 8.53 -1.61
N THR A 96 7.56 9.02 -0.64
CA THR A 96 8.10 8.16 0.43
C THR A 96 7.94 8.81 1.79
N SER A 97 7.88 7.98 2.82
CA SER A 97 8.23 8.40 4.17
C SER A 97 9.63 9.04 4.19
N ARG A 98 9.89 9.92 5.15
CA ARG A 98 11.20 10.52 5.37
C ARG A 98 12.23 9.53 5.95
N PHE A 99 11.81 8.41 6.53
CA PHE A 99 12.75 7.39 6.98
C PHE A 99 13.53 6.78 5.81
N ASN A 100 14.84 6.65 6.00
CA ASN A 100 15.77 6.20 4.96
C ASN A 100 15.36 4.87 4.30
N ARG A 101 14.87 3.89 5.07
CA ARG A 101 14.37 2.61 4.55
C ARG A 101 13.28 2.76 3.49
N ALA A 102 12.40 3.76 3.64
CA ALA A 102 11.36 4.01 2.65
C ALA A 102 11.89 4.80 1.44
N VAL A 103 12.75 5.79 1.68
CA VAL A 103 13.42 6.56 0.64
C VAL A 103 14.24 5.66 -0.28
N GLU A 104 15.05 4.80 0.31
CA GLU A 104 15.90 3.86 -0.42
C GLU A 104 15.07 2.83 -1.19
N THR A 105 14.01 2.27 -0.57
CA THR A 105 13.07 1.39 -1.28
C THR A 105 12.43 2.10 -2.48
N GLY A 106 11.96 3.33 -2.29
CA GLY A 106 11.32 4.11 -3.35
C GLY A 106 12.26 4.38 -4.54
N ARG A 107 13.52 4.70 -4.27
CA ARG A 107 14.56 4.88 -5.31
C ARG A 107 14.84 3.60 -6.08
N LEU A 108 15.02 2.49 -5.37
CA LEU A 108 15.37 1.21 -5.98
C LEU A 108 14.24 0.62 -6.83
N VAL A 109 13.00 0.76 -6.37
CA VAL A 109 11.81 0.24 -7.07
C VAL A 109 11.35 1.21 -8.16
N GLY A 110 11.17 2.49 -7.83
CA GLY A 110 10.55 3.47 -8.72
C GLY A 110 11.42 3.92 -9.88
N GLY A 111 12.75 3.95 -9.69
CA GLY A 111 13.71 4.34 -10.73
C GLY A 111 13.62 5.80 -11.16
N VAL A 112 12.96 6.65 -10.37
CA VAL A 112 12.83 8.10 -10.55
C VAL A 112 13.08 8.81 -9.21
N ASP A 113 13.20 10.14 -9.22
CA ASP A 113 13.38 10.93 -8.02
C ASP A 113 12.22 10.75 -7.04
N VAL A 114 12.57 10.67 -5.75
CA VAL A 114 11.60 10.48 -4.68
C VAL A 114 11.23 11.81 -4.01
N LYS A 115 9.97 11.95 -3.65
CA LYS A 115 9.42 13.05 -2.86
C LYS A 115 9.13 12.55 -1.45
N SER A 116 10.03 12.82 -0.51
CA SER A 116 9.83 12.45 0.89
C SER A 116 8.87 13.43 1.58
N THR A 117 7.92 12.91 2.38
CA THR A 117 6.92 13.72 3.08
C THR A 117 6.55 13.11 4.42
N ASP A 118 6.19 13.98 5.37
CA ASP A 118 5.65 13.55 6.66
C ASP A 118 4.28 12.86 6.54
N ASP A 119 3.53 13.15 5.49
CA ASP A 119 2.19 12.59 5.24
C ASP A 119 2.15 11.06 5.17
N VAL A 120 3.24 10.44 4.81
CA VAL A 120 3.38 8.98 4.75
C VAL A 120 4.52 8.45 5.64
N THR A 121 5.00 9.30 6.57
CA THR A 121 6.01 8.92 7.55
C THR A 121 5.37 8.28 8.77
N GLU A 122 5.97 7.20 9.29
CA GLU A 122 5.51 6.53 10.49
C GLU A 122 5.60 7.46 11.70
N GLY A 123 4.48 7.63 12.41
CA GLY A 123 4.43 8.37 13.66
C GLY A 123 4.50 7.47 14.89
N GLY A 124 3.87 6.31 14.82
CA GLY A 124 3.84 5.33 15.90
C GLY A 124 3.39 5.97 17.24
N LEU A 125 4.18 5.74 18.29
CA LEU A 125 3.93 6.29 19.62
C LEU A 125 4.64 7.62 19.90
N VAL A 126 5.38 8.16 18.92
CA VAL A 126 6.19 9.39 19.11
C VAL A 126 5.48 10.65 18.62
N VAL A 127 4.35 10.51 17.93
CA VAL A 127 3.46 11.61 17.58
C VAL A 127 2.10 11.42 18.24
N THR A 128 1.30 12.48 18.26
CA THR A 128 -0.05 12.41 18.84
C THR A 128 -0.99 11.51 18.00
N PRO A 129 -2.04 10.92 18.58
CA PRO A 129 -3.07 10.22 17.82
C PRO A 129 -3.69 11.08 16.72
N ILE A 130 -3.91 12.38 16.97
CA ILE A 130 -4.42 13.33 15.97
C ILE A 130 -3.49 13.42 14.76
N GLU A 131 -2.17 13.45 14.99
CA GLU A 131 -1.20 13.47 13.90
C GLU A 131 -1.15 12.15 13.13
N ASN A 132 -1.31 10.99 13.80
CA ASN A 132 -1.44 9.70 13.13
C ASN A 132 -2.71 9.64 12.25
N ASP A 133 -3.85 10.15 12.76
CA ASP A 133 -5.10 10.24 12.00
C ASP A 133 -4.95 11.15 10.77
N ARG A 134 -4.27 12.30 10.92
CA ARG A 134 -3.95 13.21 9.82
C ARG A 134 -3.10 12.51 8.74
N ARG A 135 -2.08 11.76 9.13
CA ARG A 135 -1.22 11.00 8.20
C ARG A 135 -2.00 9.88 7.52
N ALA A 136 -2.87 9.18 8.24
CA ALA A 136 -3.75 8.16 7.66
C ALA A 136 -4.67 8.77 6.59
N GLU A 137 -5.28 9.94 6.86
CA GLU A 137 -6.11 10.66 5.90
C GLU A 137 -5.30 11.14 4.69
N ALA A 138 -4.10 11.67 4.91
CA ALA A 138 -3.20 12.08 3.83
C ALA A 138 -2.81 10.90 2.91
N LEU A 139 -2.53 9.72 3.49
CA LEU A 139 -2.25 8.51 2.71
C LEU A 139 -3.48 8.06 1.90
N ARG A 140 -4.69 8.08 2.48
CA ARG A 140 -5.94 7.81 1.73
C ARG A 140 -6.12 8.77 0.57
N LYS A 141 -5.92 10.06 0.79
CA LYS A 141 -6.01 11.11 -0.25
C LYS A 141 -4.99 10.90 -1.36
N LEU A 142 -3.74 10.58 -1.02
CA LEU A 142 -2.70 10.27 -2.00
C LEU A 142 -3.06 9.02 -2.82
N ALA A 143 -3.57 7.97 -2.17
CA ALA A 143 -4.02 6.75 -2.85
C ALA A 143 -5.21 7.00 -3.81
N ALA A 144 -6.03 8.00 -3.52
CA ALA A 144 -7.16 8.43 -4.34
C ALA A 144 -6.81 9.51 -5.39
N THR A 145 -5.58 10.02 -5.39
CA THR A 145 -5.14 11.04 -6.35
C THR A 145 -4.75 10.39 -7.68
N PRO A 146 -5.39 10.74 -8.81
CA PRO A 146 -5.02 10.21 -10.11
C PRO A 146 -3.55 10.48 -10.45
N PRO A 147 -2.80 9.46 -10.90
CA PRO A 147 -1.44 9.64 -11.38
C PRO A 147 -1.36 10.52 -12.65
N PRO A 148 -0.16 11.00 -13.01
CA PRO A 148 0.06 11.61 -14.32
C PRO A 148 -0.37 10.68 -15.46
N ALA A 149 -0.85 11.23 -16.57
CA ALA A 149 -1.35 10.46 -17.71
C ALA A 149 -0.33 9.41 -18.19
N GLY A 150 -0.79 8.16 -18.35
CA GLY A 150 0.03 7.03 -18.78
C GLY A 150 1.10 6.58 -17.78
N LYS A 151 1.01 7.00 -16.52
CA LYS A 151 1.96 6.64 -15.45
C LYS A 151 1.22 6.10 -14.23
N ASN A 152 1.97 5.46 -13.34
CA ASN A 152 1.53 5.09 -12.01
C ASN A 152 2.24 5.95 -10.96
N THR A 153 1.62 6.07 -9.79
CA THR A 153 2.25 6.65 -8.60
C THR A 153 2.69 5.52 -7.66
N LEU A 154 3.92 5.58 -7.18
CA LEU A 154 4.40 4.71 -6.10
C LEU A 154 4.42 5.49 -4.80
N ILE A 155 3.88 4.90 -3.73
CA ILE A 155 3.95 5.42 -2.36
C ILE A 155 4.63 4.38 -1.50
N VAL A 156 5.78 4.72 -0.89
CA VAL A 156 6.47 3.81 0.02
C VAL A 156 6.35 4.32 1.44
N THR A 157 5.75 3.50 2.30
CA THR A 157 5.43 3.85 3.67
C THR A 157 5.63 2.66 4.62
N HIS A 158 4.99 2.66 5.77
CA HIS A 158 5.18 1.71 6.87
C HIS A 158 3.89 0.95 7.19
N LYS A 159 4.03 -0.22 7.82
CA LYS A 159 2.89 -1.04 8.23
C LYS A 159 1.86 -0.28 9.07
N PRO A 160 2.23 0.50 10.12
CA PRO A 160 1.25 1.26 10.89
C PRO A 160 0.43 2.22 10.02
N ASN A 161 1.07 3.04 9.17
CA ASN A 161 0.36 3.97 8.29
C ASN A 161 -0.64 3.27 7.36
N ILE A 162 -0.26 2.10 6.82
CA ILE A 162 -1.13 1.32 5.93
C ILE A 162 -2.34 0.79 6.70
N ILE A 163 -2.15 0.27 7.91
CA ILE A 163 -3.25 -0.21 8.77
C ILE A 163 -4.17 0.95 9.16
N ASP A 164 -3.63 2.09 9.58
CA ASP A 164 -4.40 3.28 9.99
C ASP A 164 -5.20 3.86 8.81
N ALA A 165 -4.64 3.82 7.60
CA ALA A 165 -5.30 4.32 6.41
C ALA A 165 -6.37 3.36 5.84
N PHE A 166 -6.10 2.06 5.79
CA PHE A 166 -6.90 1.10 5.02
C PHE A 166 -7.55 0.00 5.87
N GLY A 167 -7.21 -0.08 7.17
CA GLY A 167 -7.86 -0.99 8.10
C GLY A 167 -7.11 -2.29 8.37
N ARG A 168 -7.77 -3.15 9.14
CA ARG A 168 -7.16 -4.36 9.70
C ARG A 168 -6.81 -5.44 8.69
N ASP A 169 -7.39 -5.43 7.51
CA ASP A 169 -7.09 -6.38 6.43
C ASP A 169 -5.64 -6.31 5.97
N TRP A 170 -4.94 -5.19 6.29
CA TRP A 170 -3.49 -5.00 6.03
C TRP A 170 -2.60 -5.36 7.21
N PHE A 171 -3.15 -5.95 8.30
CA PHE A 171 -2.35 -6.29 9.48
C PHE A 171 -1.19 -7.24 9.16
N GLU A 172 -1.35 -8.15 8.20
CA GLU A 172 -0.32 -9.12 7.78
C GLU A 172 0.53 -8.65 6.59
N ILE A 173 0.48 -7.36 6.22
CA ILE A 173 1.29 -6.83 5.11
C ILE A 173 2.78 -7.06 5.35
N LYS A 174 3.45 -7.69 4.38
CA LYS A 174 4.87 -8.06 4.45
C LYS A 174 5.76 -6.91 3.98
N GLU A 175 7.04 -6.95 4.37
CA GLU A 175 8.05 -6.04 3.84
C GLU A 175 8.20 -6.21 2.32
N GLY A 176 8.13 -5.09 1.58
CA GLY A 176 8.13 -5.10 0.12
C GLY A 176 6.80 -5.48 -0.54
N GLU A 177 5.77 -5.79 0.23
CA GLU A 177 4.43 -6.05 -0.31
C GLU A 177 3.77 -4.74 -0.73
N ALA A 178 3.08 -4.78 -1.87
CA ALA A 178 2.39 -3.65 -2.47
C ALA A 178 0.89 -3.92 -2.63
N THR A 179 0.08 -2.91 -2.33
CA THR A 179 -1.35 -2.86 -2.67
C THR A 179 -1.54 -1.90 -3.83
N VAL A 180 -2.23 -2.34 -4.87
CA VAL A 180 -2.57 -1.54 -6.05
C VAL A 180 -3.96 -0.96 -5.88
N PHE A 181 -4.07 0.36 -6.00
CA PHE A 181 -5.32 1.09 -5.93
C PHE A 181 -5.67 1.71 -7.28
N LYS A 182 -6.97 1.70 -7.61
CA LYS A 182 -7.53 2.44 -8.73
C LYS A 182 -8.27 3.66 -8.18
N PRO A 183 -7.76 4.89 -8.40
CA PRO A 183 -8.50 6.12 -8.13
C PRO A 183 -9.71 6.26 -9.06
N ASP A 184 -10.79 6.85 -8.58
CA ASP A 184 -11.95 7.21 -9.38
C ASP A 184 -12.20 8.72 -9.40
N ALA A 185 -13.13 9.17 -10.23
CA ALA A 185 -13.49 10.57 -10.36
C ALA A 185 -14.18 11.17 -9.13
N ALA A 186 -14.69 10.32 -8.23
CA ALA A 186 -15.30 10.73 -6.97
C ALA A 186 -14.28 10.92 -5.84
N GLY A 187 -12.98 10.74 -6.11
CA GLY A 187 -11.90 10.87 -5.12
C GLY A 187 -11.82 9.66 -4.19
N LYS A 188 -12.26 8.48 -4.63
CA LYS A 188 -12.14 7.23 -3.89
C LYS A 188 -11.06 6.35 -4.52
N ALA A 189 -10.36 5.58 -3.69
CA ALA A 189 -9.42 4.55 -4.12
C ALA A 189 -9.99 3.16 -3.84
N THR A 190 -10.07 2.32 -4.87
CA THR A 190 -10.48 0.92 -4.72
C THR A 190 -9.25 0.04 -4.85
N SER A 191 -9.02 -0.85 -3.87
CA SER A 191 -7.97 -1.86 -3.94
C SER A 191 -8.32 -2.88 -5.03
N VAL A 192 -7.41 -3.07 -6.00
CA VAL A 192 -7.59 -3.99 -7.13
C VAL A 192 -6.63 -5.19 -7.06
N GLY A 193 -5.68 -5.20 -6.14
CA GLY A 193 -4.81 -6.35 -5.90
C GLY A 193 -3.72 -6.06 -4.88
N ARG A 194 -3.17 -7.14 -4.32
CA ARG A 194 -2.01 -7.11 -3.42
C ARG A 194 -0.99 -8.11 -3.93
N LEU A 195 0.27 -7.68 -4.02
CA LEU A 195 1.37 -8.47 -4.57
C LEU A 195 2.59 -8.39 -3.67
N GLN A 196 3.20 -9.53 -3.42
CA GLN A 196 4.48 -9.61 -2.74
C GLN A 196 5.63 -9.34 -3.72
N ALA A 197 6.81 -9.01 -3.21
CA ALA A 197 8.01 -8.82 -4.03
C ALA A 197 8.28 -10.02 -4.96
N ALA A 198 8.09 -11.25 -4.45
CA ALA A 198 8.30 -12.48 -5.19
C ALA A 198 7.36 -12.63 -6.41
N ASP A 199 6.13 -12.11 -6.33
CA ASP A 199 5.15 -12.19 -7.42
C ASP A 199 5.61 -11.37 -8.64
N TRP A 200 6.14 -10.16 -8.40
CA TRP A 200 6.71 -9.30 -9.45
C TRP A 200 7.90 -9.95 -10.13
N ILE A 201 8.84 -10.46 -9.32
CA ILE A 201 10.08 -11.09 -9.79
C ILE A 201 9.74 -12.33 -10.64
N LYS A 202 8.89 -13.23 -10.12
CA LYS A 202 8.46 -14.44 -10.82
C LYS A 202 7.76 -14.11 -12.15
N THR A 203 6.83 -13.14 -12.14
CA THR A 203 6.09 -12.74 -13.35
C THR A 203 7.04 -12.16 -14.41
N SER A 204 8.04 -11.39 -14.00
CA SER A 204 9.03 -10.84 -14.93
C SER A 204 9.96 -11.90 -15.51
N ALA A 205 10.23 -12.99 -14.78
CA ALA A 205 11.08 -14.09 -15.25
C ALA A 205 10.36 -14.96 -16.30
N ALA A 206 9.02 -15.00 -16.27
CA ALA A 206 8.21 -15.79 -17.19
C ALA A 206 7.96 -15.09 -18.56
N ARG A 207 8.46 -13.85 -18.72
CA ARG A 207 8.42 -13.04 -19.97
C ARG A 207 9.84 -12.84 -20.50
#